data_79cb615a2f9650fcd621aee57b123b2e
#
_entry.id   79cb615a2f9650fcd621aee57b123b2e
#
_cell.length_a   1.000
_cell.length_b   1.000
_cell.length_c   1.000
_cell.angle_alpha   90.00
_cell.angle_beta   90.00
_cell.angle_gamma   90.00
#
_symmetry.space_group_name_H-M   'P 1'
#
loop_
_entity.id
_entity.type
_entity.pdbx_description
1 polymer ?
#
loop_
_entity_poly.entity_id
_entity_poly.type
_entity_poly.pdbx_seq_one_letter_code
_entity_poly.pdbx_strand_id
1 'polypeptide(L)'
;MQASKMPGTTMPPADTTPPANQPPDSGSGSSPASPAPSATLSSASDAIQYTGPVRIAETGPDLDVDPPKLDFSGQDVSLGLIDPPRVFGFDPTSQPSLALWTGSTMPNRQQCSDLLSTQSVPHLEVKKGTVFCIQTDAGRIAVVTVTSTSNDFHTGEMAQVTVWSEASGY
;
A
#
# COMPACT_ATOMS: atom_id res chain seq x y z
N MET A 1 -41.23 27.08 13.77
CA MET A 1 -42.25 26.43 14.63
C MET A 1 -42.58 25.09 14.03
N GLN A 2 -42.12 24.06 14.59
CA GLN A 2 -42.77 22.81 15.00
C GLN A 2 -41.70 21.78 15.32
N ALA A 3 -41.64 21.42 16.58
CA ALA A 3 -40.86 20.31 17.12
C ALA A 3 -41.64 19.02 16.90
N SER A 4 -41.00 17.98 16.44
CA SER A 4 -41.54 16.61 16.42
C SER A 4 -40.71 15.71 17.33
N LYS A 5 -41.43 15.19 18.28
CA LYS A 5 -41.08 14.41 19.45
C LYS A 5 -40.90 12.95 19.07
N MET A 6 -39.80 12.32 19.52
CA MET A 6 -39.59 10.86 19.45
C MET A 6 -40.35 10.14 20.58
N PRO A 7 -40.85 8.94 20.34
CA PRO A 7 -41.16 8.00 21.43
C PRO A 7 -40.08 6.94 21.55
N GLY A 8 -39.71 6.68 22.81
CA GLY A 8 -38.80 5.61 23.20
C GLY A 8 -39.43 4.23 23.12
N THR A 9 -38.58 3.22 22.91
CA THR A 9 -38.98 1.83 23.02
C THR A 9 -38.10 1.14 24.05
N THR A 10 -38.77 0.60 25.02
CA THR A 10 -38.32 -0.10 26.23
C THR A 10 -37.88 -1.52 25.88
N MET A 11 -36.74 -1.95 26.42
CA MET A 11 -36.30 -3.36 26.46
C MET A 11 -36.98 -4.09 27.60
N PRO A 12 -37.32 -5.38 27.47
CA PRO A 12 -37.50 -6.29 28.60
C PRO A 12 -36.26 -7.21 28.81
N PRO A 13 -36.00 -7.63 30.05
CA PRO A 13 -34.91 -8.53 30.37
C PRO A 13 -35.34 -10.00 30.24
N ALA A 14 -34.45 -10.87 29.84
CA ALA A 14 -34.62 -12.29 29.93
C ALA A 14 -33.54 -12.90 30.83
N ASP A 15 -34.01 -13.35 31.94
CA ASP A 15 -33.37 -14.20 32.93
C ASP A 15 -33.40 -15.66 32.45
N THR A 16 -32.32 -16.41 32.55
CA THR A 16 -32.42 -17.88 32.74
C THR A 16 -31.06 -18.44 33.22
N THR A 17 -31.12 -18.95 34.43
CA THR A 17 -30.13 -19.64 35.25
C THR A 17 -29.84 -21.07 34.74
N PRO A 18 -28.67 -21.69 35.11
CA PRO A 18 -28.13 -22.93 34.55
C PRO A 18 -28.60 -24.19 35.26
N PRO A 19 -28.30 -25.38 34.77
CA PRO A 19 -28.06 -26.54 35.66
C PRO A 19 -26.62 -27.06 35.54
N ALA A 20 -26.09 -27.31 36.72
CA ALA A 20 -24.91 -28.12 36.99
C ALA A 20 -25.20 -29.61 36.75
N ASN A 21 -24.20 -30.32 36.26
CA ASN A 21 -23.76 -31.61 36.82
C ASN A 21 -22.56 -32.17 36.06
N GLN A 22 -21.53 -32.40 36.86
CA GLN A 22 -20.33 -33.14 36.51
C GLN A 22 -20.53 -34.59 36.98
N PRO A 23 -19.84 -35.61 36.40
CA PRO A 23 -18.70 -36.18 37.12
C PRO A 23 -17.48 -36.51 36.23
N PRO A 24 -16.36 -36.90 36.85
CA PRO A 24 -15.04 -36.89 36.25
C PRO A 24 -14.71 -38.20 35.55
N ASP A 25 -13.92 -38.10 34.47
CA ASP A 25 -13.23 -39.29 33.99
C ASP A 25 -11.74 -38.96 33.74
N SER A 26 -10.93 -39.77 34.37
CA SER A 26 -9.49 -39.74 34.33
C SER A 26 -9.00 -40.38 33.05
N GLY A 27 -8.26 -39.64 32.23
CA GLY A 27 -7.64 -40.16 31.01
C GLY A 27 -6.30 -39.53 30.78
N SER A 28 -5.29 -40.30 31.12
CA SER A 28 -3.88 -40.33 30.68
C SER A 28 -3.37 -39.28 29.68
N GLY A 29 -2.28 -38.67 30.11
CA GLY A 29 -1.24 -37.99 29.44
C GLY A 29 -1.04 -38.15 27.93
N SER A 30 -1.09 -37.00 27.28
CA SER A 30 -0.34 -36.75 26.06
C SER A 30 0.21 -35.35 26.18
N SER A 31 1.50 -35.22 26.33
CA SER A 31 2.24 -33.95 26.24
C SER A 31 1.87 -33.27 24.95
N PRO A 32 1.47 -31.98 24.96
CA PRO A 32 1.36 -31.23 23.74
C PRO A 32 2.77 -31.01 23.21
N ALA A 33 3.04 -31.52 22.01
CA ALA A 33 4.20 -31.17 21.24
C ALA A 33 4.20 -29.62 21.05
N SER A 34 5.27 -29.00 21.50
CA SER A 34 5.54 -27.58 21.23
C SER A 34 5.42 -27.33 19.74
N PRO A 35 4.61 -26.37 19.27
CA PRO A 35 4.60 -26.03 17.88
C PRO A 35 5.99 -25.49 17.53
N ALA A 36 6.65 -26.15 16.58
CA ALA A 36 7.86 -25.64 15.97
C ALA A 36 7.58 -24.23 15.42
N PRO A 37 8.52 -23.29 15.54
CA PRO A 37 8.35 -21.98 14.93
C PRO A 37 8.14 -22.19 13.43
N SER A 38 6.96 -21.84 12.96
CA SER A 38 6.70 -21.78 11.52
C SER A 38 7.71 -20.79 10.94
N ALA A 39 8.71 -21.28 10.26
CA ALA A 39 9.59 -20.46 9.45
C ALA A 39 8.69 -19.73 8.45
N THR A 40 8.52 -18.43 8.65
CA THR A 40 7.88 -17.55 7.67
C THR A 40 8.75 -17.63 6.43
N LEU A 41 8.28 -18.36 5.42
CA LEU A 41 8.88 -18.32 4.09
C LEU A 41 8.69 -16.89 3.60
N SER A 42 9.71 -16.04 3.75
CA SER A 42 9.80 -14.78 3.02
C SER A 42 9.74 -15.15 1.55
N SER A 43 8.59 -14.90 0.96
CA SER A 43 8.39 -15.15 -0.48
C SER A 43 9.43 -14.34 -1.24
N ALA A 44 10.04 -14.92 -2.27
CA ALA A 44 11.01 -14.25 -3.13
C ALA A 44 10.47 -12.93 -3.74
N SER A 45 9.15 -12.79 -3.76
CA SER A 45 8.42 -11.58 -4.18
C SER A 45 8.59 -10.36 -3.27
N ASP A 46 9.12 -10.50 -2.04
CA ASP A 46 9.36 -9.37 -1.14
C ASP A 46 10.81 -8.86 -1.22
N ALA A 47 11.62 -9.39 -2.13
CA ALA A 47 12.98 -8.91 -2.34
C ALA A 47 12.96 -7.47 -2.85
N ILE A 48 13.74 -6.61 -2.20
CA ILE A 48 13.91 -5.23 -2.62
C ILE A 48 14.92 -5.20 -3.75
N GLN A 49 14.53 -4.61 -4.89
CA GLN A 49 15.42 -4.36 -6.02
C GLN A 49 16.22 -3.08 -5.77
N TYR A 50 15.55 -2.02 -5.35
CA TYR A 50 16.18 -0.72 -5.11
C TYR A 50 15.54 -0.01 -3.92
N THR A 51 16.34 0.70 -3.15
CA THR A 51 15.89 1.68 -2.17
C THR A 51 16.82 2.88 -2.22
N GLY A 52 16.27 4.07 -2.46
CA GLY A 52 17.08 5.27 -2.55
C GLY A 52 16.31 6.48 -3.08
N PRO A 53 17.01 7.62 -3.22
CA PRO A 53 16.41 8.83 -3.76
C PRO A 53 16.19 8.72 -5.27
N VAL A 54 15.08 9.29 -5.73
CA VAL A 54 14.78 9.49 -7.15
C VAL A 54 14.31 10.92 -7.38
N ARG A 55 14.48 11.40 -8.60
CA ARG A 55 13.91 12.66 -9.06
C ARG A 55 12.71 12.36 -9.97
N ILE A 56 11.59 13.00 -9.70
CA ILE A 56 10.39 12.94 -10.53
C ILE A 56 10.25 14.32 -11.19
N ALA A 57 10.47 14.38 -12.48
CA ALA A 57 10.41 15.60 -13.30
C ALA A 57 9.48 15.37 -14.51
N GLU A 58 9.50 16.26 -15.48
CA GLU A 58 8.78 16.08 -16.76
C GLU A 58 9.17 14.76 -17.42
N THR A 59 10.48 14.50 -17.52
CA THR A 59 10.99 13.16 -17.81
C THR A 59 11.18 12.45 -16.48
N GLY A 60 10.37 11.44 -16.24
CA GLY A 60 10.38 10.71 -14.98
C GLY A 60 11.39 9.57 -14.93
N PRO A 61 11.50 8.93 -13.77
CA PRO A 61 12.36 7.77 -13.61
C PRO A 61 11.72 6.51 -14.20
N ASP A 62 12.57 5.68 -14.80
CA ASP A 62 12.37 4.27 -15.04
C ASP A 62 12.76 3.54 -13.75
N LEU A 63 11.78 2.99 -13.05
CA LEU A 63 11.95 2.26 -11.79
C LEU A 63 12.24 0.78 -12.00
N ASP A 64 12.17 0.31 -13.25
CA ASP A 64 12.41 -1.08 -13.60
C ASP A 64 13.91 -1.39 -13.75
N VAL A 65 14.74 -0.38 -13.75
CA VAL A 65 16.21 -0.52 -13.75
C VAL A 65 16.82 -0.21 -12.39
N ASP A 66 17.97 -0.78 -12.09
CA ASP A 66 18.71 -0.57 -10.85
C ASP A 66 20.12 -0.03 -11.13
N PRO A 67 20.46 1.19 -10.68
CA PRO A 67 19.58 2.19 -10.04
C PRO A 67 18.58 2.82 -11.02
N PRO A 68 17.43 3.33 -10.54
CA PRO A 68 16.49 4.08 -11.37
C PRO A 68 17.16 5.26 -12.09
N LYS A 69 16.79 5.45 -13.35
CA LYS A 69 17.32 6.54 -14.19
C LYS A 69 16.19 7.30 -14.86
N LEU A 70 16.42 8.56 -15.19
CA LEU A 70 15.49 9.31 -16.03
C LEU A 70 15.50 8.75 -17.45
N ASP A 71 14.35 8.31 -17.93
CA ASP A 71 14.19 7.75 -19.28
C ASP A 71 12.79 8.05 -19.80
N PHE A 72 12.72 8.82 -20.89
CA PHE A 72 11.44 9.21 -21.49
C PHE A 72 10.63 8.01 -22.00
N SER A 73 11.30 6.96 -22.45
CA SER A 73 10.64 5.78 -23.03
C SER A 73 10.25 4.70 -22.02
N GLY A 74 10.90 4.68 -20.86
CA GLY A 74 10.65 3.73 -19.78
C GLY A 74 10.25 4.40 -18.47
N GLN A 75 9.73 5.63 -18.51
CA GLN A 75 9.31 6.31 -17.29
C GLN A 75 8.05 5.69 -16.72
N ASP A 76 8.06 5.39 -15.44
CA ASP A 76 6.89 4.86 -14.72
C ASP A 76 6.04 5.96 -14.09
N VAL A 77 6.65 7.10 -13.80
CA VAL A 77 5.99 8.25 -13.19
C VAL A 77 6.63 9.55 -13.67
N SER A 78 5.84 10.56 -13.95
CA SER A 78 6.33 11.90 -14.30
C SER A 78 5.62 13.00 -13.53
N LEU A 79 6.20 14.20 -13.52
CA LEU A 79 5.60 15.40 -12.94
C LEU A 79 4.88 16.20 -14.03
N GLY A 80 3.64 16.59 -13.77
CA GLY A 80 2.87 17.46 -14.67
C GLY A 80 2.98 18.94 -14.31
N LEU A 81 2.75 19.78 -15.33
CA LEU A 81 2.70 21.26 -15.24
C LEU A 81 1.37 21.75 -14.65
N ILE A 82 1.09 21.41 -13.41
CA ILE A 82 -0.18 21.77 -12.75
C ILE A 82 0.11 22.33 -11.37
N ASP A 83 -0.58 23.37 -10.98
CA ASP A 83 -0.58 23.91 -9.62
C ASP A 83 -1.94 23.60 -8.96
N PRO A 84 -2.00 22.78 -7.90
CA PRO A 84 -0.88 22.13 -7.20
C PRO A 84 -0.21 21.01 -8.01
N PRO A 85 1.06 20.68 -7.69
CA PRO A 85 1.83 19.67 -8.40
C PRO A 85 1.13 18.31 -8.44
N ARG A 86 1.18 17.65 -9.59
CA ARG A 86 0.61 16.31 -9.79
C ARG A 86 1.62 15.38 -10.44
N VAL A 87 1.67 14.16 -9.93
CA VAL A 87 2.38 13.08 -10.60
C VAL A 87 1.41 12.29 -11.46
N PHE A 88 1.91 11.81 -12.60
CA PHE A 88 1.20 10.98 -13.56
C PHE A 88 1.90 9.63 -13.64
N GLY A 89 1.14 8.56 -13.51
CA GLY A 89 1.64 7.21 -13.73
C GLY A 89 1.65 6.90 -15.23
N PHE A 90 2.65 6.16 -15.65
CA PHE A 90 2.75 5.64 -17.02
C PHE A 90 2.57 4.12 -16.97
N ASP A 91 1.63 3.65 -17.76
CA ASP A 91 1.39 2.24 -18.01
C ASP A 91 1.14 2.11 -19.52
N PRO A 92 1.88 1.25 -20.24
CA PRO A 92 1.73 1.06 -21.68
C PRO A 92 0.31 0.59 -22.07
N THR A 93 -0.43 0.03 -21.11
CA THR A 93 -1.84 -0.38 -21.31
C THR A 93 -2.82 0.74 -21.02
N SER A 94 -2.35 1.93 -20.64
CA SER A 94 -3.17 3.08 -20.21
C SER A 94 -4.05 2.80 -18.99
N GLN A 95 -3.66 1.84 -18.18
CA GLN A 95 -4.34 1.56 -16.92
C GLN A 95 -3.85 2.51 -15.81
N PRO A 96 -4.69 2.85 -14.84
CA PRO A 96 -4.25 3.59 -13.67
C PRO A 96 -3.18 2.81 -12.90
N SER A 97 -2.05 3.46 -12.61
CA SER A 97 -0.89 2.81 -11.99
C SER A 97 -0.45 3.41 -10.65
N LEU A 98 -1.17 4.43 -10.14
CA LEU A 98 -0.85 5.12 -8.89
C LEU A 98 -1.95 4.93 -7.86
N ALA A 99 -1.60 4.80 -6.58
CA ALA A 99 -2.56 4.80 -5.48
C ALA A 99 -2.03 5.55 -4.26
N LEU A 100 -2.83 6.48 -3.72
CA LEU A 100 -2.45 7.27 -2.55
C LEU A 100 -2.46 6.42 -1.29
N TRP A 101 -1.35 6.42 -0.54
CA TRP A 101 -1.28 5.78 0.77
C TRP A 101 -1.67 6.74 1.88
N THR A 102 -2.65 6.36 2.70
CA THR A 102 -3.16 7.16 3.82
C THR A 102 -2.91 6.51 5.18
N GLY A 103 -2.21 5.38 5.21
CA GLY A 103 -1.87 4.70 6.46
C GLY A 103 -0.85 5.45 7.30
N SER A 104 -0.80 5.15 8.59
CA SER A 104 0.12 5.79 9.55
C SER A 104 1.54 5.22 9.52
N THR A 105 1.75 4.08 8.93
CA THR A 105 3.05 3.41 8.75
C THR A 105 3.34 3.24 7.27
N MET A 106 4.61 3.07 6.90
CA MET A 106 4.95 2.78 5.50
C MET A 106 4.33 1.45 5.06
N PRO A 107 3.73 1.39 3.87
CA PRO A 107 3.17 0.15 3.37
C PRO A 107 4.27 -0.84 3.01
N ASN A 108 3.96 -2.12 3.15
CA ASN A 108 4.75 -3.18 2.55
C ASN A 108 4.27 -3.44 1.11
N ARG A 109 4.98 -4.32 0.39
CA ARG A 109 4.68 -4.67 -1.00
C ARG A 109 3.23 -5.14 -1.19
N GLN A 110 2.75 -6.05 -0.33
CA GLN A 110 1.40 -6.58 -0.43
C GLN A 110 0.33 -5.51 -0.24
N GLN A 111 0.51 -4.62 0.74
CA GLN A 111 -0.41 -3.51 0.98
C GLN A 111 -0.45 -2.53 -0.21
N CYS A 112 0.70 -2.26 -0.85
CA CYS A 112 0.73 -1.47 -2.08
C CYS A 112 0.01 -2.19 -3.23
N SER A 113 0.24 -3.48 -3.42
CA SER A 113 -0.42 -4.28 -4.46
C SER A 113 -1.95 -4.31 -4.28
N ASP A 114 -2.42 -4.54 -3.06
CA ASP A 114 -3.86 -4.55 -2.74
C ASP A 114 -4.49 -3.17 -2.98
N LEU A 115 -3.78 -2.10 -2.58
CA LEU A 115 -4.24 -0.73 -2.78
C LEU A 115 -4.34 -0.37 -4.27
N LEU A 116 -3.31 -0.71 -5.05
CA LEU A 116 -3.29 -0.50 -6.50
C LEU A 116 -4.41 -1.26 -7.21
N SER A 117 -4.69 -2.49 -6.80
CA SER A 117 -5.76 -3.30 -7.40
C SER A 117 -7.16 -2.75 -7.18
N THR A 118 -7.36 -1.93 -6.15
CA THR A 118 -8.69 -1.45 -5.72
C THR A 118 -8.89 0.05 -5.86
N GLN A 119 -7.83 0.85 -5.83
CA GLN A 119 -7.91 2.31 -5.74
C GLN A 119 -6.93 3.04 -6.67
N SER A 120 -6.46 2.38 -7.72
CA SER A 120 -5.53 3.02 -8.64
C SER A 120 -6.16 4.16 -9.44
N VAL A 121 -5.36 5.20 -9.64
CA VAL A 121 -5.70 6.41 -10.40
C VAL A 121 -4.57 6.77 -11.36
N PRO A 122 -4.87 7.51 -12.45
CA PRO A 122 -3.84 7.87 -13.43
C PRO A 122 -2.93 9.03 -12.97
N HIS A 123 -3.36 9.81 -12.00
CA HIS A 123 -2.58 10.92 -11.44
C HIS A 123 -2.95 11.20 -9.99
N LEU A 124 -2.01 11.78 -9.25
CA LEU A 124 -2.16 12.17 -7.85
C LEU A 124 -1.61 13.58 -7.63
N GLU A 125 -2.35 14.36 -6.84
CA GLU A 125 -1.81 15.60 -6.27
C GLU A 125 -0.80 15.25 -5.18
N VAL A 126 0.37 15.90 -5.22
CA VAL A 126 1.47 15.59 -4.31
C VAL A 126 2.00 16.83 -3.62
N LYS A 127 2.50 16.61 -2.42
CA LYS A 127 3.21 17.59 -1.60
C LYS A 127 4.30 16.87 -0.82
N LYS A 128 5.19 17.60 -0.20
CA LYS A 128 6.17 17.02 0.72
C LYS A 128 5.48 16.14 1.76
N GLY A 129 5.93 14.90 1.90
CA GLY A 129 5.38 13.89 2.80
C GLY A 129 4.27 13.04 2.18
N THR A 130 3.82 13.32 0.96
CA THR A 130 2.88 12.42 0.25
C THR A 130 3.54 11.08 0.02
N VAL A 131 2.83 10.01 0.39
CA VAL A 131 3.23 8.62 0.14
C VAL A 131 2.23 8.01 -0.84
N PHE A 132 2.73 7.33 -1.85
CA PHE A 132 1.90 6.63 -2.81
C PHE A 132 2.56 5.35 -3.31
N CYS A 133 1.75 4.40 -3.72
CA CYS A 133 2.18 3.18 -4.37
C CYS A 133 2.10 3.35 -5.89
N ILE A 134 2.99 2.69 -6.61
CA ILE A 134 3.00 2.64 -8.07
C ILE A 134 3.23 1.22 -8.55
N GLN A 135 2.56 0.86 -9.64
CA GLN A 135 2.89 -0.31 -10.44
C GLN A 135 3.65 0.17 -11.68
N THR A 136 4.85 -0.38 -11.89
CA THR A 136 5.69 -0.06 -13.05
C THR A 136 5.20 -0.79 -14.31
N ASP A 137 5.72 -0.41 -15.47
CA ASP A 137 5.40 -1.08 -16.74
C ASP A 137 5.82 -2.54 -16.79
N ALA A 138 6.89 -2.92 -16.09
CA ALA A 138 7.27 -4.32 -15.92
C ALA A 138 6.45 -5.05 -14.85
N GLY A 139 5.46 -4.39 -14.24
CA GLY A 139 4.58 -5.00 -13.23
C GLY A 139 5.17 -5.04 -11.82
N ARG A 140 6.29 -4.36 -11.58
CA ARG A 140 6.85 -4.24 -10.23
C ARG A 140 6.01 -3.31 -9.38
N ILE A 141 6.08 -3.51 -8.08
CA ILE A 141 5.43 -2.63 -7.11
C ILE A 141 6.49 -1.74 -6.46
N ALA A 142 6.19 -0.47 -6.32
CA ALA A 142 7.04 0.45 -5.56
C ALA A 142 6.22 1.33 -4.63
N VAL A 143 6.86 1.81 -3.57
CA VAL A 143 6.35 2.87 -2.71
C VAL A 143 7.24 4.10 -2.86
N VAL A 144 6.62 5.25 -3.00
CA VAL A 144 7.27 6.54 -3.20
C VAL A 144 6.86 7.48 -2.10
N THR A 145 7.84 8.16 -1.50
CA THR A 145 7.61 9.24 -0.52
C THR A 145 8.21 10.54 -1.05
N VAL A 146 7.39 11.54 -1.28
CA VAL A 146 7.86 12.86 -1.73
C VAL A 146 8.61 13.55 -0.59
N THR A 147 9.88 13.86 -0.80
CA THR A 147 10.77 14.48 0.21
C THR A 147 10.91 15.99 0.04
N SER A 148 10.80 16.48 -1.19
CA SER A 148 10.73 17.91 -1.49
C SER A 148 9.91 18.14 -2.75
N THR A 149 9.30 19.32 -2.83
CA THR A 149 8.55 19.78 -4.00
C THR A 149 9.22 20.98 -4.62
N SER A 150 9.06 21.16 -5.93
CA SER A 150 9.52 22.29 -6.70
C SER A 150 8.35 22.84 -7.53
N ASN A 151 8.31 24.15 -7.72
CA ASN A 151 7.37 24.78 -8.65
C ASN A 151 7.86 24.75 -10.10
N ASP A 152 9.03 24.16 -10.34
CA ASP A 152 9.63 23.98 -11.65
C ASP A 152 9.67 22.49 -11.99
N PHE A 153 8.87 22.10 -12.98
CA PHE A 153 8.74 20.70 -13.40
C PHE A 153 9.99 20.13 -14.08
N HIS A 154 10.87 21.00 -14.62
CA HIS A 154 12.17 20.56 -15.14
C HIS A 154 13.13 20.21 -14.00
N THR A 155 13.12 21.00 -12.91
CA THR A 155 13.84 20.65 -11.68
C THR A 155 13.23 19.42 -11.03
N GLY A 156 11.89 19.35 -11.03
CA GLY A 156 11.14 18.24 -10.52
C GLY A 156 11.12 18.16 -8.99
N GLU A 157 10.56 17.09 -8.51
CA GLU A 157 10.43 16.75 -7.10
C GLU A 157 11.44 15.68 -6.71
N MET A 158 11.92 15.72 -5.47
CA MET A 158 12.73 14.64 -4.93
C MET A 158 11.84 13.70 -4.12
N ALA A 159 12.06 12.42 -4.30
CA ALA A 159 11.36 11.39 -3.58
C ALA A 159 12.32 10.30 -3.09
N GLN A 160 11.92 9.58 -2.06
CA GLN A 160 12.52 8.33 -1.64
C GLN A 160 11.65 7.21 -2.18
N VAL A 161 12.25 6.24 -2.84
CA VAL A 161 11.52 5.08 -3.39
C VAL A 161 12.06 3.77 -2.82
N THR A 162 11.18 2.81 -2.67
CA THR A 162 11.52 1.40 -2.51
C THR A 162 10.80 0.62 -3.61
N VAL A 163 11.56 -0.06 -4.46
CA VAL A 163 11.06 -0.91 -5.55
C VAL A 163 11.27 -2.36 -5.16
N TRP A 164 10.21 -3.16 -5.22
CA TRP A 164 10.30 -4.59 -4.99
C TRP A 164 10.42 -5.34 -6.32
N SER A 165 11.22 -6.40 -6.29
CA SER A 165 11.34 -7.30 -7.44
C SER A 165 9.99 -7.90 -7.84
N GLU A 166 9.86 -8.31 -9.09
CA GLU A 166 8.69 -9.07 -9.52
C GLU A 166 8.52 -10.32 -8.66
N ALA A 167 7.26 -10.71 -8.43
CA ALA A 167 6.98 -12.01 -7.90
C ALA A 167 7.46 -13.04 -8.95
N SER A 168 8.52 -13.78 -8.65
CA SER A 168 8.94 -14.88 -9.51
C SER A 168 7.78 -15.88 -9.59
N GLY A 169 7.01 -15.79 -10.66
CA GLY A 169 5.98 -16.78 -10.99
C GLY A 169 6.69 -18.06 -11.40
N TYR A 170 6.48 -19.10 -10.63
CA TYR A 170 6.81 -20.47 -11.02
C TYR A 170 5.58 -21.11 -11.67
#